data_21c7c5742639c4e2f600d11777e34e12
#
_entry.id   21c7c5742639c4e2f600d11777e34e12
#
_cell.length_a   1.000
_cell.length_b   1.000
_cell.length_c   1.000
_cell.angle_alpha   90.00
_cell.angle_beta   90.00
_cell.angle_gamma   90.00
#
_symmetry.space_group_name_H-M   'P 1'
#
loop_
_entity.id
_entity.type
_entity.pdbx_description
1 polymer ?
#
loop_
_entity_poly.entity_id
_entity_poly.type
_entity_poly.pdbx_seq_one_letter_code
_entity_poly.pdbx_strand_id
1 'polypeptide(L)'
;GSIRQPASLCGVVGMKPTYGLVSRYGLAAFASSLDQIGPFARCVKDAAILLEAVAGHDPKDSTSVECEIPDYASNISLEAFKGAKIGIPKEYFGAGIDPEVKAIVEKAIADCASQGAEIVDISLPHTDLAIPVYYIIATAEASSNLARYDGVRYTRRSPNTTDAIDIYYKSRAEGFGEEVKRRIILGSYVLS
;
A
#
# COMPACT_ATOMS: atom_id res chain seq x y z
N GLY A 1 -2.42 -2.63 -0.50
CA GLY A 1 -2.53 -3.46 -1.69
C GLY A 1 -1.28 -3.53 -2.54
N SER A 2 -0.75 -2.42 -3.04
CA SER A 2 0.31 -2.40 -4.08
C SER A 2 1.69 -2.97 -3.67
N ILE A 3 1.91 -3.31 -2.42
CA ILE A 3 3.11 -4.02 -1.96
C ILE A 3 2.78 -5.49 -1.71
N ARG A 4 1.87 -5.78 -0.80
CA ARG A 4 1.61 -7.17 -0.36
C ARG A 4 0.95 -8.01 -1.43
N GLN A 5 -0.01 -7.49 -2.18
CA GLN A 5 -0.69 -8.24 -3.23
C GLN A 5 0.24 -8.65 -4.39
N PRO A 6 1.01 -7.73 -5.03
CA PRO A 6 1.95 -8.15 -6.07
C PRO A 6 3.05 -9.06 -5.53
N ALA A 7 3.48 -8.91 -4.28
CA ALA A 7 4.43 -9.83 -3.66
C ALA A 7 3.90 -11.26 -3.62
N SER A 8 2.64 -11.45 -3.21
CA SER A 8 2.02 -12.78 -3.18
C SER A 8 1.86 -13.39 -4.57
N LEU A 9 1.50 -12.58 -5.58
CA LEU A 9 1.37 -13.03 -6.97
C LEU A 9 2.73 -13.38 -7.60
N CYS A 10 3.82 -12.76 -7.13
CA CYS A 10 5.18 -13.02 -7.63
C CYS A 10 5.97 -14.03 -6.78
N GLY A 11 5.39 -14.56 -5.70
CA GLY A 11 6.07 -15.50 -4.82
C GLY A 11 7.29 -14.90 -4.09
N VAL A 12 7.21 -13.62 -3.70
CA VAL A 12 8.28 -12.91 -2.97
C VAL A 12 7.75 -12.28 -1.68
N VAL A 13 8.65 -11.82 -0.83
CA VAL A 13 8.30 -11.07 0.38
C VAL A 13 8.05 -9.61 0.03
N GLY A 14 6.89 -9.08 0.39
CA GLY A 14 6.58 -7.66 0.28
C GLY A 14 6.21 -7.09 1.65
N MET A 15 6.97 -6.11 2.13
CA MET A 15 6.76 -5.52 3.43
C MET A 15 6.18 -4.10 3.32
N LYS A 16 4.97 -3.92 3.87
CA LYS A 16 4.38 -2.60 4.04
C LYS A 16 4.74 -2.07 5.44
N PRO A 17 5.62 -1.08 5.54
CA PRO A 17 5.97 -0.49 6.83
C PRO A 17 4.82 0.37 7.39
N THR A 18 4.99 0.85 8.60
CA THR A 18 4.12 1.84 9.21
C THR A 18 4.12 3.12 8.38
N TYR A 19 2.96 3.75 8.23
CA TYR A 19 2.82 5.03 7.51
C TYR A 19 3.73 6.10 8.14
N GLY A 20 4.46 6.81 7.30
CA GLY A 20 5.41 7.84 7.73
C GLY A 20 6.80 7.32 8.11
N LEU A 21 7.02 6.00 8.19
CA LEU A 21 8.33 5.43 8.49
C LEU A 21 9.33 5.57 7.34
N VAL A 22 8.84 5.53 6.11
CA VAL A 22 9.62 5.76 4.88
C VAL A 22 9.11 7.02 4.22
N SER A 23 10.02 7.93 3.87
CA SER A 23 9.68 9.19 3.21
C SER A 23 8.98 8.96 1.88
N ARG A 24 7.99 9.80 1.58
CA ARG A 24 7.30 9.87 0.29
C ARG A 24 7.77 11.02 -0.58
N TYR A 25 8.82 11.75 -0.15
CA TYR A 25 9.38 12.85 -0.94
C TYR A 25 9.87 12.33 -2.30
N GLY A 26 9.42 12.97 -3.36
CA GLY A 26 9.70 12.53 -4.74
C GLY A 26 8.71 11.50 -5.31
N LEU A 27 7.81 10.95 -4.50
CA LEU A 27 6.74 10.07 -4.97
C LEU A 27 5.61 10.90 -5.60
N ALA A 28 5.15 10.53 -6.79
CA ALA A 28 3.93 11.08 -7.37
C ALA A 28 2.72 10.65 -6.52
N ALA A 29 2.03 11.62 -5.89
CA ALA A 29 0.93 11.32 -5.01
C ALA A 29 -0.28 10.76 -5.79
N PHE A 30 -0.78 9.60 -5.37
CA PHE A 30 -2.02 9.00 -5.83
C PHE A 30 -3.11 9.21 -4.77
N ALA A 31 -3.03 8.52 -3.65
CA ALA A 31 -3.90 8.70 -2.50
C ALA A 31 -3.02 8.99 -1.27
N SER A 32 -2.85 10.24 -0.93
CA SER A 32 -1.83 10.70 0.03
C SER A 32 -1.97 10.07 1.41
N SER A 33 -3.19 9.73 1.85
CA SER A 33 -3.42 9.03 3.12
C SER A 33 -3.07 7.54 3.07
N LEU A 34 -2.89 6.96 1.87
CA LEU A 34 -2.67 5.54 1.64
C LEU A 34 -1.32 5.25 0.96
N ASP A 35 -0.71 6.25 0.33
CA ASP A 35 0.55 6.09 -0.40
C ASP A 35 1.65 5.61 0.54
N GLN A 36 2.36 4.54 0.12
CA GLN A 36 3.35 3.89 0.94
C GLN A 36 4.45 3.28 0.07
N ILE A 37 5.70 3.51 0.46
CA ILE A 37 6.87 2.84 -0.08
C ILE A 37 7.23 1.67 0.83
N GLY A 38 7.62 0.55 0.24
CA GLY A 38 8.05 -0.62 1.00
C GLY A 38 8.86 -1.59 0.14
N PRO A 39 9.76 -2.38 0.76
CA PRO A 39 10.66 -3.27 0.05
C PRO A 39 9.99 -4.54 -0.46
N PHE A 40 10.54 -5.05 -1.57
CA PHE A 40 10.36 -6.42 -2.05
C PHE A 40 11.68 -7.18 -1.95
N ALA A 41 11.65 -8.42 -1.49
CA ALA A 41 12.84 -9.24 -1.37
C ALA A 41 12.51 -10.73 -1.50
N ARG A 42 13.54 -11.57 -1.65
CA ARG A 42 13.37 -13.02 -1.74
C ARG A 42 13.19 -13.69 -0.38
N CYS A 43 13.63 -13.04 0.68
CA CYS A 43 13.46 -13.53 2.06
C CYS A 43 13.18 -12.36 3.02
N VAL A 44 12.72 -12.71 4.22
CA VAL A 44 12.35 -11.72 5.26
C VAL A 44 13.57 -10.91 5.71
N LYS A 45 14.75 -11.53 5.80
CA LYS A 45 15.98 -10.85 6.22
C LYS A 45 16.39 -9.75 5.25
N ASP A 46 16.32 -10.04 3.95
CA ASP A 46 16.64 -9.03 2.92
C ASP A 46 15.62 -7.89 2.91
N ALA A 47 14.34 -8.20 3.15
CA ALA A 47 13.30 -7.18 3.29
C ALA A 47 13.55 -6.27 4.52
N ALA A 48 14.03 -6.84 5.61
CA ALA A 48 14.42 -6.09 6.82
C ALA A 48 15.60 -5.16 6.56
N ILE A 49 16.67 -5.66 5.93
CA ILE A 49 17.85 -4.86 5.54
C ILE A 49 17.45 -3.69 4.63
N LEU A 50 16.61 -3.96 3.62
CA LEU A 50 16.13 -2.92 2.73
C LEU A 50 15.26 -1.90 3.46
N LEU A 51 14.44 -2.33 4.41
CA LEU A 51 13.64 -1.42 5.22
C LEU A 51 14.53 -0.51 6.09
N GLU A 52 15.54 -1.05 6.74
CA GLU A 52 16.53 -0.25 7.51
C GLU A 52 17.19 0.81 6.66
N ALA A 53 17.55 0.47 5.42
CA ALA A 53 18.21 1.39 4.51
C ALA A 53 17.34 2.57 4.05
N VAL A 54 16.00 2.39 4.00
CA VAL A 54 15.07 3.41 3.48
C VAL A 54 14.19 4.05 4.55
N ALA A 55 14.15 3.49 5.77
CA ALA A 55 13.41 4.04 6.89
C ALA A 55 14.16 5.21 7.53
N GLY A 56 13.42 6.18 8.04
CA GLY A 56 13.99 7.32 8.77
C GLY A 56 13.23 8.61 8.52
N HIS A 57 13.50 9.59 9.37
CA HIS A 57 12.88 10.90 9.26
C HIS A 57 13.42 11.71 8.09
N ASP A 58 12.53 12.27 7.30
CA ASP A 58 12.84 13.19 6.20
C ASP A 58 12.11 14.53 6.42
N PRO A 59 12.82 15.64 6.65
CA PRO A 59 12.21 16.95 6.85
C PRO A 59 11.49 17.49 5.60
N LYS A 60 11.67 16.87 4.43
CA LYS A 60 10.98 17.23 3.18
C LYS A 60 9.62 16.55 3.02
N ASP A 61 9.31 15.56 3.84
CA ASP A 61 7.98 14.93 3.90
C ASP A 61 7.33 15.23 5.25
N SER A 62 6.33 16.10 5.24
CA SER A 62 5.59 16.51 6.45
C SER A 62 4.87 15.36 7.17
N THR A 63 4.74 14.19 6.53
CA THR A 63 4.16 13.00 7.13
C THR A 63 5.19 12.01 7.65
N SER A 64 6.48 12.29 7.43
CA SER A 64 7.57 11.46 7.94
C SER A 64 7.64 11.53 9.47
N VAL A 65 7.66 10.37 10.10
CA VAL A 65 7.68 10.25 11.56
C VAL A 65 9.12 10.29 12.07
N GLU A 66 9.37 11.11 13.09
CA GLU A 66 10.64 11.11 13.80
C GLU A 66 10.60 9.99 14.86
N CYS A 67 11.33 8.92 14.62
CA CYS A 67 11.44 7.79 15.53
C CYS A 67 12.79 7.08 15.36
N GLU A 68 13.18 6.35 16.38
CA GLU A 68 14.33 5.45 16.31
C GLU A 68 14.01 4.27 15.38
N ILE A 69 14.94 3.93 14.49
CA ILE A 69 14.85 2.79 13.60
C ILE A 69 15.55 1.60 14.26
N PRO A 70 14.81 0.54 14.64
CA PRO A 70 15.44 -0.66 15.19
C PRO A 70 16.28 -1.39 14.15
N ASP A 71 17.26 -2.16 14.63
CA ASP A 71 17.96 -3.16 13.82
C ASP A 71 16.99 -4.35 13.58
N TYR A 72 16.22 -4.26 12.51
CA TYR A 72 15.22 -5.29 12.17
C TYR A 72 15.88 -6.61 11.77
N ALA A 73 16.99 -6.56 11.02
CA ALA A 73 17.61 -7.74 10.42
C ALA A 73 18.29 -8.63 11.49
N SER A 74 18.90 -8.03 12.50
CA SER A 74 19.54 -8.77 13.60
C SER A 74 18.55 -9.34 14.61
N ASN A 75 17.34 -8.79 14.67
CA ASN A 75 16.30 -9.22 15.62
C ASN A 75 15.35 -10.31 15.06
N ILE A 76 15.60 -10.83 13.85
CA ILE A 76 14.80 -11.92 13.29
C ILE A 76 15.16 -13.22 14.00
N SER A 77 14.21 -13.76 14.77
CA SER A 77 14.38 -14.99 15.54
C SER A 77 13.07 -15.76 15.68
N LEU A 78 13.14 -17.08 15.69
CA LEU A 78 12.00 -17.94 16.01
C LEU A 78 11.56 -17.82 17.49
N GLU A 79 12.45 -17.37 18.37
CA GLU A 79 12.12 -17.07 19.76
C GLU A 79 11.00 -15.98 19.89
N ALA A 80 10.82 -15.15 18.87
CA ALA A 80 9.76 -14.14 18.83
C ALA A 80 8.34 -14.74 18.88
N PHE A 81 8.16 -16.01 18.55
CA PHE A 81 6.86 -16.69 18.64
C PHE A 81 6.51 -17.10 20.07
N LYS A 82 7.46 -17.24 20.97
CA LYS A 82 7.19 -17.60 22.37
C LYS A 82 6.32 -16.56 23.06
N GLY A 83 5.08 -16.95 23.41
CA GLY A 83 4.12 -16.10 24.07
C GLY A 83 3.51 -15.00 23.19
N ALA A 84 3.85 -14.95 21.90
CA ALA A 84 3.18 -14.06 20.96
C ALA A 84 1.74 -14.51 20.73
N LYS A 85 0.80 -13.55 20.67
CA LYS A 85 -0.60 -13.82 20.34
C LYS A 85 -0.85 -13.58 18.85
N ILE A 86 -1.36 -14.60 18.16
CA ILE A 86 -1.69 -14.55 16.74
C ILE A 86 -3.20 -14.67 16.61
N GLY A 87 -3.85 -13.58 16.19
CA GLY A 87 -5.29 -13.54 15.95
C GLY A 87 -5.63 -14.10 14.57
N ILE A 88 -6.59 -15.01 14.52
CA ILE A 88 -7.11 -15.60 13.28
C ILE A 88 -8.50 -15.01 13.01
N PRO A 89 -8.64 -14.08 12.05
CA PRO A 89 -9.94 -13.53 11.70
C PRO A 89 -10.78 -14.56 10.97
N LYS A 90 -11.95 -14.89 11.51
CA LYS A 90 -12.88 -15.84 10.87
C LYS A 90 -13.29 -15.41 9.45
N GLU A 91 -13.33 -14.10 9.20
CA GLU A 91 -13.71 -13.52 7.91
C GLU A 91 -12.68 -13.81 6.81
N TYR A 92 -11.44 -14.15 7.17
CA TYR A 92 -10.38 -14.46 6.18
C TYR A 92 -10.45 -15.89 5.66
N PHE A 93 -11.23 -16.76 6.33
CA PHE A 93 -11.40 -18.16 5.98
C PHE A 93 -12.82 -18.48 5.45
N GLY A 94 -13.50 -17.44 4.93
CA GLY A 94 -14.83 -17.55 4.36
C GLY A 94 -14.90 -18.29 3.03
N ALA A 95 -16.09 -18.31 2.42
CA ALA A 95 -16.30 -18.91 1.09
C ALA A 95 -15.45 -18.19 0.03
N GLY A 96 -14.86 -18.98 -0.90
CA GLY A 96 -14.10 -18.45 -2.03
C GLY A 96 -12.57 -18.46 -1.86
N ILE A 97 -12.04 -18.84 -0.70
CA ILE A 97 -10.61 -19.13 -0.57
C ILE A 97 -10.26 -20.42 -1.31
N ASP A 98 -9.16 -20.38 -2.07
CA ASP A 98 -8.62 -21.58 -2.71
C ASP A 98 -8.20 -22.61 -1.66
N PRO A 99 -8.59 -23.90 -1.79
CA PRO A 99 -8.29 -24.94 -0.80
C PRO A 99 -6.79 -25.17 -0.55
N GLU A 100 -5.97 -25.05 -1.59
CA GLU A 100 -4.51 -25.22 -1.45
C GLU A 100 -3.90 -24.05 -0.67
N VAL A 101 -4.33 -22.82 -0.98
CA VAL A 101 -3.93 -21.62 -0.24
C VAL A 101 -4.37 -21.72 1.22
N LYS A 102 -5.60 -22.15 1.47
CA LYS A 102 -6.11 -22.36 2.84
C LYS A 102 -5.23 -23.35 3.61
N ALA A 103 -4.93 -24.50 3.03
CA ALA A 103 -4.13 -25.53 3.66
C ALA A 103 -2.70 -25.05 4.01
N ILE A 104 -2.08 -24.27 3.11
CA ILE A 104 -0.75 -23.69 3.34
C ILE A 104 -0.79 -22.67 4.49
N VAL A 105 -1.81 -21.82 4.54
CA VAL A 105 -1.96 -20.84 5.62
C VAL A 105 -2.25 -21.52 6.95
N GLU A 106 -3.13 -22.53 6.99
CA GLU A 106 -3.42 -23.32 8.19
C GLU A 106 -2.17 -24.03 8.71
N LYS A 107 -1.35 -24.58 7.80
CA LYS A 107 -0.06 -25.16 8.17
C LYS A 107 0.88 -24.11 8.78
N ALA A 108 0.99 -22.94 8.19
CA ALA A 108 1.83 -21.87 8.73
C ALA A 108 1.37 -21.42 10.14
N ILE A 109 0.06 -21.38 10.38
CA ILE A 109 -0.50 -21.09 11.71
C ILE A 109 -0.10 -22.19 12.70
N ALA A 110 -0.20 -23.47 12.32
CA ALA A 110 0.21 -24.58 13.15
C ALA A 110 1.71 -24.55 13.45
N ASP A 111 2.54 -24.19 12.46
CA ASP A 111 3.99 -24.04 12.63
C ASP A 111 4.29 -22.91 13.65
N CYS A 112 3.59 -21.78 13.61
CA CYS A 112 3.72 -20.71 14.62
C CYS A 112 3.32 -21.21 16.02
N ALA A 113 2.21 -21.93 16.14
CA ALA A 113 1.78 -22.52 17.41
C ALA A 113 2.83 -23.47 17.99
N SER A 114 3.45 -24.31 17.14
CA SER A 114 4.50 -25.23 17.54
C SER A 114 5.76 -24.52 18.07
N GLN A 115 5.99 -23.27 17.66
CA GLN A 115 7.07 -22.42 18.15
C GLN A 115 6.70 -21.64 19.43
N GLY A 116 5.49 -21.86 19.97
CA GLY A 116 5.05 -21.28 21.23
C GLY A 116 4.16 -20.06 21.13
N ALA A 117 3.62 -19.77 19.95
CA ALA A 117 2.59 -18.73 19.80
C ALA A 117 1.23 -19.21 20.32
N GLU A 118 0.50 -18.29 20.95
CA GLU A 118 -0.90 -18.46 21.34
C GLU A 118 -1.80 -18.10 20.16
N ILE A 119 -2.57 -19.05 19.64
CA ILE A 119 -3.52 -18.81 18.55
C ILE A 119 -4.87 -18.42 19.14
N VAL A 120 -5.42 -17.27 18.70
CA VAL A 120 -6.64 -16.68 19.23
C VAL A 120 -7.63 -16.41 18.11
N ASP A 121 -8.85 -16.91 18.21
CA ASP A 121 -9.92 -16.56 17.28
C ASP A 121 -10.35 -15.10 17.46
N ILE A 122 -10.38 -14.34 16.37
CA ILE A 122 -10.83 -12.96 16.37
C ILE A 122 -11.85 -12.70 15.26
N SER A 123 -12.50 -11.55 15.31
CA SER A 123 -13.41 -11.09 14.27
C SER A 123 -13.02 -9.70 13.79
N LEU A 124 -13.04 -9.52 12.46
CA LEU A 124 -12.90 -8.22 11.78
C LEU A 124 -14.18 -7.94 10.98
N PRO A 125 -15.28 -7.51 11.64
CA PRO A 125 -16.64 -7.51 11.08
C PRO A 125 -16.82 -6.57 9.89
N HIS A 126 -15.89 -5.62 9.66
CA HIS A 126 -15.94 -4.69 8.53
C HIS A 126 -15.08 -5.11 7.33
N THR A 127 -14.56 -6.34 7.31
CA THR A 127 -13.71 -6.84 6.23
C THR A 127 -14.37 -6.72 4.86
N ASP A 128 -15.66 -7.00 4.75
CA ASP A 128 -16.42 -6.93 3.50
C ASP A 128 -16.51 -5.49 2.94
N LEU A 129 -16.35 -4.49 3.79
CA LEU A 129 -16.36 -3.08 3.39
C LEU A 129 -14.98 -2.57 2.95
N ALA A 130 -13.91 -3.33 3.16
CA ALA A 130 -12.55 -2.86 2.92
C ALA A 130 -12.30 -2.43 1.47
N ILE A 131 -12.78 -3.22 0.50
CA ILE A 131 -12.62 -2.92 -0.93
C ILE A 131 -13.48 -1.74 -1.36
N PRO A 132 -14.79 -1.67 -1.05
CA PRO A 132 -15.60 -0.48 -1.32
C PRO A 132 -15.02 0.81 -0.72
N VAL A 133 -14.61 0.79 0.54
CA VAL A 133 -13.99 1.94 1.23
C VAL A 133 -12.71 2.38 0.52
N TYR A 134 -11.86 1.42 0.14
CA TYR A 134 -10.65 1.72 -0.64
C TYR A 134 -10.98 2.44 -1.95
N TYR A 135 -11.94 1.95 -2.73
CA TYR A 135 -12.30 2.58 -4.01
C TYR A 135 -12.85 3.99 -3.83
N ILE A 136 -13.63 4.24 -2.80
CA ILE A 136 -14.17 5.57 -2.51
C ILE A 136 -13.04 6.53 -2.12
N ILE A 137 -12.25 6.19 -1.11
CA ILE A 137 -11.19 7.07 -0.59
C ILE A 137 -10.07 7.27 -1.62
N ALA A 138 -9.57 6.18 -2.21
CA ALA A 138 -8.44 6.27 -3.12
C ALA A 138 -8.76 7.04 -4.40
N THR A 139 -9.96 6.91 -4.96
CA THR A 139 -10.35 7.67 -6.15
C THR A 139 -10.63 9.14 -5.84
N ALA A 140 -11.24 9.45 -4.70
CA ALA A 140 -11.44 10.82 -4.24
C ALA A 140 -10.10 11.57 -4.09
N GLU A 141 -9.16 10.97 -3.38
CA GLU A 141 -7.82 11.54 -3.19
C GLU A 141 -7.03 11.61 -4.51
N ALA A 142 -7.10 10.58 -5.37
CA ALA A 142 -6.46 10.58 -6.67
C ALA A 142 -6.97 11.69 -7.58
N SER A 143 -8.28 11.93 -7.61
CA SER A 143 -8.89 13.03 -8.34
C SER A 143 -8.30 14.39 -7.92
N SER A 144 -8.18 14.62 -6.62
CA SER A 144 -7.58 15.84 -6.06
C SER A 144 -6.07 15.93 -6.33
N ASN A 145 -5.33 14.87 -6.08
CA ASN A 145 -3.87 14.85 -6.24
C ASN A 145 -3.45 15.00 -7.71
N LEU A 146 -4.13 14.31 -8.63
CA LEU A 146 -3.82 14.35 -10.05
C LEU A 146 -4.29 15.65 -10.74
N ALA A 147 -5.07 16.50 -10.06
CA ALA A 147 -5.45 17.81 -10.56
C ALA A 147 -4.24 18.72 -10.82
N ARG A 148 -3.13 18.54 -10.10
CA ARG A 148 -1.89 19.32 -10.29
C ARG A 148 -1.19 19.11 -11.62
N TYR A 149 -1.45 18.00 -12.30
CA TYR A 149 -0.85 17.68 -13.60
C TYR A 149 -1.70 18.33 -14.72
N ASP A 150 -1.47 19.60 -14.95
CA ASP A 150 -2.31 20.49 -15.74
C ASP A 150 -1.68 20.93 -17.10
N GLY A 151 -0.42 20.52 -17.33
CA GLY A 151 0.32 20.96 -18.53
C GLY A 151 0.85 22.38 -18.43
N VAL A 152 0.62 23.10 -17.31
CA VAL A 152 1.15 24.45 -17.07
C VAL A 152 2.35 24.39 -16.13
N ARG A 153 2.17 23.87 -14.91
CA ARG A 153 3.21 23.74 -13.89
C ARG A 153 3.92 22.40 -13.94
N TYR A 154 3.15 21.34 -14.18
CA TYR A 154 3.64 19.97 -14.16
C TYR A 154 3.17 19.21 -15.39
N THR A 155 3.98 18.22 -15.78
CA THR A 155 3.76 17.30 -16.90
C THR A 155 3.84 17.92 -18.29
N ARG A 156 3.68 17.07 -19.30
CA ARG A 156 3.72 17.47 -20.71
C ARG A 156 2.54 18.41 -21.05
N ARG A 157 2.83 19.46 -21.77
CA ARG A 157 1.82 20.33 -22.40
C ARG A 157 1.47 19.81 -23.80
N SER A 158 0.20 19.77 -24.13
CA SER A 158 -0.24 19.53 -25.50
C SER A 158 0.26 20.64 -26.42
N PRO A 159 0.84 20.34 -27.58
CA PRO A 159 1.34 21.36 -28.51
C PRO A 159 0.21 22.08 -29.27
N ASN A 160 -0.98 21.51 -29.35
CA ASN A 160 -2.08 21.99 -30.19
C ASN A 160 -3.13 22.72 -29.34
N THR A 161 -2.71 23.77 -28.61
CA THR A 161 -3.58 24.50 -27.69
C THR A 161 -3.75 25.95 -28.13
N THR A 162 -4.94 26.50 -27.96
CA THR A 162 -5.32 27.83 -28.39
C THR A 162 -5.40 28.85 -27.24
N ASP A 163 -5.75 28.38 -26.04
CA ASP A 163 -5.89 29.20 -24.84
C ASP A 163 -5.60 28.39 -23.55
N ALA A 164 -5.71 29.04 -22.39
CA ALA A 164 -5.39 28.44 -21.10
C ALA A 164 -6.32 27.27 -20.74
N ILE A 165 -7.59 27.35 -21.14
CA ILE A 165 -8.57 26.29 -20.88
C ILE A 165 -8.25 25.07 -21.74
N ASP A 166 -7.95 25.33 -23.02
CA ASP A 166 -7.58 24.28 -23.98
C ASP A 166 -6.28 23.57 -23.59
N ILE A 167 -5.30 24.28 -23.02
CA ILE A 167 -4.09 23.68 -22.43
C ILE A 167 -4.50 22.63 -21.38
N TYR A 168 -5.39 23.00 -20.49
CA TYR A 168 -5.84 22.13 -19.40
C TYR A 168 -6.53 20.87 -19.95
N TYR A 169 -7.52 21.06 -20.80
CA TYR A 169 -8.30 19.95 -21.37
C TYR A 169 -7.45 19.00 -22.19
N LYS A 170 -6.71 19.50 -23.16
CA LYS A 170 -5.92 18.67 -24.07
C LYS A 170 -4.74 17.99 -23.38
N SER A 171 -4.00 18.72 -22.55
CA SER A 171 -2.84 18.12 -21.84
C SER A 171 -3.27 16.96 -20.94
N ARG A 172 -4.40 17.09 -20.25
CA ARG A 172 -4.93 16.02 -19.39
C ARG A 172 -5.55 14.88 -20.20
N ALA A 173 -6.29 15.22 -21.27
CA ALA A 173 -6.90 14.22 -22.15
C ALA A 173 -5.85 13.34 -22.85
N GLU A 174 -4.75 13.92 -23.30
CA GLU A 174 -3.66 13.24 -23.97
C GLU A 174 -2.66 12.59 -23.00
N GLY A 175 -2.46 13.19 -21.83
CA GLY A 175 -1.44 12.78 -20.86
C GLY A 175 -1.84 11.64 -19.94
N PHE A 176 -3.13 11.48 -19.62
CA PHE A 176 -3.61 10.40 -18.78
C PHE A 176 -4.13 9.23 -19.60
N GLY A 177 -3.71 8.01 -19.20
CA GLY A 177 -4.29 6.78 -19.74
C GLY A 177 -5.75 6.59 -19.28
N GLU A 178 -6.47 5.72 -19.97
CA GLU A 178 -7.92 5.53 -19.76
C GLU A 178 -8.27 5.09 -18.33
N GLU A 179 -7.49 4.21 -17.72
CA GLU A 179 -7.73 3.77 -16.34
C GLU A 179 -7.55 4.91 -15.33
N VAL A 180 -6.58 5.79 -15.54
CA VAL A 180 -6.37 6.97 -14.68
C VAL A 180 -7.50 7.96 -14.85
N LYS A 181 -7.95 8.21 -16.08
CA LYS A 181 -9.13 9.06 -16.37
C LYS A 181 -10.37 8.53 -15.67
N ARG A 182 -10.62 7.21 -15.75
CA ARG A 182 -11.73 6.55 -15.08
C ARG A 182 -11.72 6.81 -13.57
N ARG A 183 -10.55 6.69 -12.93
CA ARG A 183 -10.39 6.96 -11.48
C ARG A 183 -10.59 8.43 -11.13
N ILE A 184 -10.10 9.36 -11.96
CA ILE A 184 -10.30 10.79 -11.77
C ILE A 184 -11.81 11.12 -11.85
N ILE A 185 -12.51 10.61 -12.85
CA ILE A 185 -13.96 10.83 -13.01
C ILE A 185 -14.73 10.25 -11.82
N LEU A 186 -14.42 9.02 -11.43
CA LEU A 186 -15.05 8.38 -10.27
C LEU A 186 -14.80 9.17 -8.99
N GLY A 187 -13.57 9.64 -8.77
CA GLY A 187 -13.22 10.45 -7.61
C GLY A 187 -13.91 11.81 -7.61
N SER A 188 -14.04 12.45 -8.76
CA SER A 188 -14.80 13.69 -8.89
C SER A 188 -16.28 13.50 -8.57
N TYR A 189 -16.86 12.37 -8.99
CA TYR A 189 -18.23 12.00 -8.63
C TYR A 189 -18.41 11.75 -7.13
N VAL A 190 -17.44 11.08 -6.49
CA VAL A 190 -17.47 10.84 -5.03
C VAL A 190 -17.41 12.16 -4.25
N LEU A 191 -16.71 13.17 -4.76
CA LEU A 191 -16.54 14.46 -4.11
C LEU A 191 -17.67 15.47 -4.43
N SER A 192 -18.55 15.17 -5.37
CA SER A 192 -19.67 16.04 -5.74
C SER A 192 -20.88 15.78 -4.85
#